data_b06d38b2275f3ab0c4663268fd630e9d
#
_entry.id   b06d38b2275f3ab0c4663268fd630e9d
#
_cell.length_a   1.000
_cell.length_b   1.000
_cell.length_c   1.000
_cell.angle_alpha   90.00
_cell.angle_beta   90.00
_cell.angle_gamma   90.00
#
_symmetry.space_group_name_H-M   'P 1'
#
loop_
_entity.id
_entity.type
_entity.pdbx_description
1 polymer ?
#
loop_
_entity_poly.entity_id
_entity_poly.type
_entity_poly.pdbx_seq_one_letter_code
_entity_poly.pdbx_strand_id
1 'polypeptide(L)'
;MGFARVGMALVLAAGIGCAHFGASRPDRPVLAAGKYAVESIRSRAQLDGTDQLIEISETGTKLTDANGAEHVLTERGALMLEESGQCRLALAVSVDGEEPGVSDRACRWQADGDRFLLGDATGAGTRTLYQVHRNGSRVVLEGVNDLDPQGNVVGDARGERIVLVERVPELAGRSVDRTSEEQAAREIQEYLHDL
;
A
#
# COMPACT_ATOMS: atom_id res chain seq x y z
N MET A 1 67.50 -46.07 -19.51
CA MET A 1 66.89 -45.26 -20.55
C MET A 1 65.66 -44.63 -19.95
N GLY A 2 65.78 -43.45 -19.44
CA GLY A 2 64.70 -42.77 -18.79
C GLY A 2 64.35 -41.47 -19.51
N PHE A 3 63.17 -41.35 -20.00
CA PHE A 3 62.63 -40.10 -20.58
C PHE A 3 61.99 -39.26 -19.53
N ALA A 4 62.55 -38.10 -19.23
CA ALA A 4 61.98 -37.05 -18.41
C ALA A 4 60.85 -36.40 -19.21
N ARG A 5 59.61 -36.36 -18.62
CA ARG A 5 58.55 -35.57 -19.13
C ARG A 5 58.51 -34.24 -18.34
N VAL A 6 58.82 -33.19 -19.04
CA VAL A 6 58.58 -31.79 -18.57
C VAL A 6 57.08 -31.47 -18.65
N GLY A 7 56.48 -31.34 -17.50
CA GLY A 7 55.09 -30.86 -17.38
C GLY A 7 55.07 -29.34 -17.38
N MET A 8 54.51 -28.74 -18.41
CA MET A 8 54.30 -27.31 -18.54
C MET A 8 52.98 -26.96 -17.82
N ALA A 9 53.05 -26.35 -16.65
CA ALA A 9 51.92 -25.87 -15.93
C ALA A 9 51.44 -24.55 -16.55
N LEU A 10 50.28 -24.59 -17.19
CA LEU A 10 49.59 -23.41 -17.71
C LEU A 10 48.82 -22.74 -16.55
N VAL A 11 49.34 -21.64 -16.04
CA VAL A 11 48.65 -20.82 -15.06
C VAL A 11 47.63 -19.95 -15.80
N LEU A 12 46.36 -20.37 -15.78
CA LEU A 12 45.21 -19.54 -16.19
C LEU A 12 44.95 -18.53 -15.09
N ALA A 13 45.43 -17.31 -15.27
CA ALA A 13 45.00 -16.17 -14.48
C ALA A 13 43.53 -15.84 -14.83
N ALA A 14 42.58 -16.36 -14.04
CA ALA A 14 41.19 -15.93 -14.10
C ALA A 14 41.10 -14.51 -13.53
N GLY A 15 41.09 -13.53 -14.41
CA GLY A 15 40.76 -12.13 -14.05
C GLY A 15 39.33 -12.07 -13.55
N ILE A 16 39.15 -12.02 -12.22
CA ILE A 16 37.86 -11.69 -11.60
C ILE A 16 37.65 -10.21 -11.88
N GLY A 17 36.97 -9.92 -13.00
CA GLY A 17 36.40 -8.62 -13.25
C GLY A 17 35.32 -8.36 -12.20
N CYS A 18 35.66 -7.63 -11.14
CA CYS A 18 34.65 -6.99 -10.27
C CYS A 18 33.87 -6.02 -11.14
N ALA A 19 32.76 -6.49 -11.73
CA ALA A 19 31.74 -5.60 -12.19
C ALA A 19 31.28 -4.79 -10.96
N HIS A 20 31.77 -3.58 -10.87
CA HIS A 20 31.16 -2.56 -10.00
C HIS A 20 29.73 -2.37 -10.52
N PHE A 21 28.81 -3.17 -10.02
CA PHE A 21 27.43 -2.77 -9.97
C PHE A 21 27.44 -1.51 -9.11
N GLY A 22 27.35 -0.36 -9.79
CA GLY A 22 27.12 0.89 -9.10
C GLY A 22 25.95 0.65 -8.17
N ALA A 23 26.20 0.71 -6.88
CA ALA A 23 25.15 0.70 -5.88
C ALA A 23 24.33 1.96 -6.15
N SER A 24 23.27 1.80 -6.96
CA SER A 24 22.19 2.78 -7.04
C SER A 24 21.82 3.05 -5.59
N ARG A 25 21.96 4.31 -5.15
CA ARG A 25 21.42 4.72 -3.86
C ARG A 25 20.03 4.11 -3.80
N PRO A 26 19.65 3.41 -2.73
CA PRO A 26 18.30 2.94 -2.60
C PRO A 26 17.43 4.19 -2.74
N ASP A 27 16.69 4.26 -3.85
CA ASP A 27 15.75 5.34 -4.07
C ASP A 27 14.85 5.34 -2.85
N ARG A 28 14.74 6.51 -2.19
CA ARG A 28 13.82 6.62 -1.04
C ARG A 28 12.48 6.09 -1.51
N PRO A 29 11.84 5.20 -0.73
CA PRO A 29 10.56 4.68 -1.12
C PRO A 29 9.62 5.87 -1.37
N VAL A 30 8.89 5.82 -2.47
CA VAL A 30 7.93 6.88 -2.85
C VAL A 30 6.85 7.02 -1.78
N LEU A 31 6.57 5.92 -1.05
CA LEU A 31 5.68 5.86 0.11
C LEU A 31 6.50 5.40 1.33
N ALA A 32 6.44 6.15 2.43
CA ALA A 32 7.17 5.89 3.66
C ALA A 32 6.19 5.63 4.83
N ALA A 33 6.74 5.21 5.97
CA ALA A 33 5.97 5.16 7.21
C ALA A 33 5.40 6.54 7.55
N GLY A 34 4.13 6.57 7.96
CA GLY A 34 3.41 7.82 8.22
C GLY A 34 1.89 7.64 8.23
N LYS A 35 1.19 8.76 8.40
CA LYS A 35 -0.28 8.81 8.40
C LYS A 35 -0.76 9.51 7.14
N TYR A 36 -1.64 8.85 6.42
CA TYR A 36 -2.19 9.31 5.16
C TYR A 36 -3.71 9.36 5.27
N ALA A 37 -4.33 10.45 4.84
CA ALA A 37 -5.77 10.48 4.63
C ALA A 37 -6.10 9.73 3.33
N VAL A 38 -7.15 8.94 3.34
CA VAL A 38 -7.70 8.31 2.13
C VAL A 38 -8.63 9.32 1.44
N GLU A 39 -8.29 9.72 0.21
CA GLU A 39 -9.10 10.62 -0.62
C GLU A 39 -10.13 9.84 -1.43
N SER A 40 -9.74 8.70 -1.99
CA SER A 40 -10.65 7.77 -2.67
C SER A 40 -10.08 6.35 -2.70
N ILE A 41 -10.97 5.36 -2.76
CA ILE A 41 -10.65 3.97 -3.05
C ILE A 41 -11.48 3.52 -4.24
N ARG A 42 -10.82 2.91 -5.23
CA ARG A 42 -11.47 2.18 -6.31
C ARG A 42 -11.11 0.70 -6.19
N SER A 43 -12.10 -0.12 -5.93
CA SER A 43 -11.94 -1.55 -5.74
C SER A 43 -13.00 -2.33 -6.52
N ARG A 44 -12.75 -3.63 -6.69
CA ARG A 44 -13.74 -4.54 -7.26
C ARG A 44 -14.81 -4.84 -6.21
N ALA A 45 -16.06 -4.75 -6.63
CA ALA A 45 -17.21 -5.15 -5.85
C ALA A 45 -18.18 -5.95 -6.73
N GLN A 46 -18.87 -6.91 -6.14
CA GLN A 46 -19.97 -7.61 -6.81
C GLN A 46 -21.26 -6.80 -6.62
N LEU A 47 -21.76 -6.26 -7.71
CA LEU A 47 -23.09 -5.65 -7.78
C LEU A 47 -23.93 -6.50 -8.72
N ASP A 48 -25.07 -6.99 -8.23
CA ASP A 48 -26.01 -7.81 -9.01
C ASP A 48 -25.37 -9.03 -9.70
N GLY A 49 -24.40 -9.66 -9.01
CA GLY A 49 -23.66 -10.81 -9.54
C GLY A 49 -22.61 -10.47 -10.62
N THR A 50 -22.38 -9.18 -10.88
CA THR A 50 -21.36 -8.70 -11.83
C THR A 50 -20.23 -8.02 -11.08
N ASP A 51 -18.99 -8.39 -11.42
CA ASP A 51 -17.81 -7.72 -10.88
C ASP A 51 -17.66 -6.34 -11.53
N GLN A 52 -17.70 -5.31 -10.71
CA GLN A 52 -17.56 -3.92 -11.16
C GLN A 52 -16.46 -3.21 -10.36
N LEU A 53 -15.78 -2.27 -11.00
CA LEU A 53 -14.87 -1.35 -10.33
C LEU A 53 -15.66 -0.16 -9.80
N ILE A 54 -15.73 -0.03 -8.49
CA ILE A 54 -16.43 1.07 -7.82
C ILE A 54 -15.38 1.97 -7.21
N GLU A 55 -15.45 3.26 -7.51
CA GLU A 55 -14.65 4.30 -6.84
C GLU A 55 -15.54 5.03 -5.86
N ILE A 56 -15.15 5.02 -4.58
CA ILE A 56 -15.82 5.77 -3.53
C ILE A 56 -14.84 6.85 -3.06
N SER A 57 -15.34 8.04 -2.83
CA SER A 57 -14.55 9.19 -2.42
C SER A 57 -15.28 10.03 -1.36
N GLU A 58 -14.57 10.96 -0.75
CA GLU A 58 -15.15 11.92 0.19
C GLU A 58 -16.23 12.80 -0.46
N THR A 59 -16.10 13.09 -1.75
CA THR A 59 -17.09 13.91 -2.50
C THR A 59 -18.35 13.14 -2.91
N GLY A 60 -18.35 11.83 -2.69
CA GLY A 60 -19.47 10.94 -3.00
C GLY A 60 -19.43 10.35 -4.41
N THR A 61 -19.89 9.12 -4.51
CA THR A 61 -20.08 8.39 -5.76
C THR A 61 -21.53 7.95 -5.86
N LYS A 62 -22.16 8.25 -6.98
CA LYS A 62 -23.52 7.80 -7.26
C LYS A 62 -23.50 6.38 -7.79
N LEU A 63 -24.30 5.52 -7.17
CA LEU A 63 -24.57 4.16 -7.64
C LEU A 63 -26.06 4.00 -7.85
N THR A 64 -26.42 3.20 -8.85
CA THR A 64 -27.82 2.83 -9.10
C THR A 64 -28.01 1.38 -8.69
N ASP A 65 -28.99 1.10 -7.84
CA ASP A 65 -29.33 -0.27 -7.44
C ASP A 65 -30.09 -1.02 -8.55
N ALA A 66 -30.34 -2.31 -8.34
CA ALA A 66 -31.08 -3.16 -9.26
C ALA A 66 -32.53 -2.71 -9.52
N ASN A 67 -33.10 -1.88 -8.63
CA ASN A 67 -34.46 -1.34 -8.74
C ASN A 67 -34.46 0.03 -9.44
N GLY A 68 -33.31 0.56 -9.82
CA GLY A 68 -33.15 1.86 -10.45
C GLY A 68 -33.08 3.03 -9.46
N ALA A 69 -32.98 2.79 -8.15
CA ALA A 69 -32.79 3.86 -7.18
C ALA A 69 -31.32 4.32 -7.16
N GLU A 70 -31.11 5.64 -7.14
CA GLU A 70 -29.79 6.23 -7.01
C GLU A 70 -29.41 6.36 -5.53
N HIS A 71 -28.20 5.93 -5.19
CA HIS A 71 -27.58 6.06 -3.88
C HIS A 71 -26.28 6.86 -3.98
N VAL A 72 -25.99 7.67 -2.97
CA VAL A 72 -24.71 8.39 -2.88
C VAL A 72 -23.86 7.74 -1.79
N LEU A 73 -22.74 7.16 -2.19
CA LEU A 73 -21.75 6.60 -1.27
C LEU A 73 -20.63 7.61 -1.05
N THR A 74 -20.35 7.91 0.22
CA THR A 74 -19.17 8.69 0.61
C THR A 74 -18.23 7.84 1.43
N GLU A 75 -16.93 8.07 1.29
CA GLU A 75 -15.91 7.36 2.06
C GLU A 75 -14.90 8.35 2.62
N ARG A 76 -14.58 8.15 3.89
CA ARG A 76 -13.48 8.84 4.57
C ARG A 76 -12.62 7.83 5.28
N GLY A 77 -11.32 8.07 5.34
CA GLY A 77 -10.46 7.13 6.01
C GLY A 77 -9.02 7.58 6.17
N ALA A 78 -8.27 6.72 6.85
CA ALA A 78 -6.85 6.90 7.05
C ALA A 78 -6.11 5.57 6.87
N LEU A 79 -4.93 5.65 6.26
CA LEU A 79 -3.95 4.58 6.23
C LEU A 79 -2.76 5.00 7.10
N MET A 80 -2.46 4.20 8.12
CA MET A 80 -1.29 4.37 8.97
C MET A 80 -0.27 3.30 8.61
N LEU A 81 0.95 3.72 8.28
CA LEU A 81 2.07 2.86 7.94
C LEU A 81 3.14 2.98 9.02
N GLU A 82 3.50 1.89 9.66
CA GLU A 82 4.54 1.84 10.68
C GLU A 82 5.87 1.38 10.08
N GLU A 83 6.99 1.83 10.63
CA GLU A 83 8.34 1.39 10.25
C GLU A 83 8.54 -0.13 10.44
N SER A 84 7.74 -0.75 11.32
CA SER A 84 7.71 -2.19 11.55
C SER A 84 7.22 -3.02 10.36
N GLY A 85 6.63 -2.37 9.35
CA GLY A 85 5.91 -3.02 8.25
C GLY A 85 4.48 -3.41 8.62
N GLN A 86 4.00 -3.02 9.79
CA GLN A 86 2.58 -3.10 10.14
C GLN A 86 1.84 -1.88 9.59
N CYS A 87 0.56 -2.02 9.38
CA CYS A 87 -0.31 -0.93 8.98
C CYS A 87 -1.71 -1.10 9.53
N ARG A 88 -2.46 -0.01 9.47
CA ARG A 88 -3.87 0.02 9.83
C ARG A 88 -4.63 0.86 8.81
N LEU A 89 -5.70 0.30 8.26
CA LEU A 89 -6.60 0.98 7.34
C LEU A 89 -7.96 1.12 8.03
N ALA A 90 -8.31 2.36 8.36
CA ALA A 90 -9.59 2.71 8.92
C ALA A 90 -10.42 3.44 7.87
N LEU A 91 -11.66 2.99 7.63
CA LEU A 91 -12.58 3.53 6.64
C LEU A 91 -13.95 3.73 7.27
N ALA A 92 -14.58 4.84 6.98
CA ALA A 92 -15.97 5.13 7.31
C ALA A 92 -16.72 5.34 6.00
N VAL A 93 -17.72 4.51 5.73
CA VAL A 93 -18.53 4.55 4.50
C VAL A 93 -19.96 4.90 4.90
N SER A 94 -20.51 5.94 4.31
CA SER A 94 -21.92 6.35 4.47
C SER A 94 -22.66 6.17 3.15
N VAL A 95 -23.91 5.76 3.25
CA VAL A 95 -24.87 5.66 2.14
C VAL A 95 -25.94 6.71 2.37
N ASP A 96 -26.16 7.58 1.38
CA ASP A 96 -27.19 8.64 1.40
C ASP A 96 -27.13 9.58 2.62
N GLY A 97 -25.93 9.73 3.21
CA GLY A 97 -25.72 10.55 4.40
C GLY A 97 -26.20 9.92 5.72
N GLU A 98 -26.51 8.62 5.71
CA GLU A 98 -26.80 7.86 6.93
C GLU A 98 -25.54 7.71 7.81
N GLU A 99 -25.73 7.22 9.05
CA GLU A 99 -24.64 6.95 9.96
C GLU A 99 -23.60 6.01 9.31
N PRO A 100 -22.31 6.40 9.26
CA PRO A 100 -21.31 5.64 8.54
C PRO A 100 -21.01 4.30 9.19
N GLY A 101 -20.96 3.26 8.37
CA GLY A 101 -20.36 1.98 8.76
C GLY A 101 -18.85 2.12 8.85
N VAL A 102 -18.26 1.79 10.01
CA VAL A 102 -16.81 1.88 10.24
C VAL A 102 -16.16 0.52 10.06
N SER A 103 -15.10 0.47 9.26
CA SER A 103 -14.21 -0.68 9.07
C SER A 103 -12.81 -0.31 9.51
N ASP A 104 -12.24 -1.07 10.44
CA ASP A 104 -10.88 -0.90 10.94
C ASP A 104 -10.13 -2.22 10.76
N ARG A 105 -9.09 -2.20 9.93
CA ARG A 105 -8.34 -3.41 9.54
C ARG A 105 -6.86 -3.24 9.79
N ALA A 106 -6.30 -4.13 10.60
CA ALA A 106 -4.86 -4.31 10.67
C ALA A 106 -4.35 -4.93 9.36
N CYS A 107 -3.19 -4.48 8.90
CA CYS A 107 -2.58 -4.90 7.65
C CYS A 107 -1.05 -4.99 7.78
N ARG A 108 -0.41 -5.51 6.75
CA ARG A 108 1.05 -5.46 6.57
C ARG A 108 1.38 -4.79 5.26
N TRP A 109 2.49 -4.06 5.26
CA TRP A 109 2.97 -3.38 4.08
C TRP A 109 4.47 -3.54 3.88
N GLN A 110 4.88 -3.39 2.65
CA GLN A 110 6.28 -3.30 2.24
C GLN A 110 6.39 -2.36 1.05
N ALA A 111 7.39 -1.50 1.03
CA ALA A 111 7.69 -0.65 -0.12
C ALA A 111 9.11 -0.87 -0.60
N ASP A 112 9.30 -0.87 -1.93
CA ASP A 112 10.59 -0.94 -2.59
C ASP A 112 10.55 -0.05 -3.84
N GLY A 113 11.24 1.09 -3.76
CA GLY A 113 11.18 2.12 -4.80
C GLY A 113 9.74 2.62 -5.01
N ASP A 114 9.22 2.41 -6.20
CA ASP A 114 7.88 2.76 -6.65
C ASP A 114 6.85 1.62 -6.53
N ARG A 115 7.20 0.54 -5.84
CA ARG A 115 6.33 -0.61 -5.58
C ARG A 115 5.87 -0.64 -4.13
N PHE A 116 4.62 -0.97 -3.93
CA PHE A 116 4.00 -1.08 -2.62
C PHE A 116 3.17 -2.36 -2.54
N LEU A 117 3.44 -3.17 -1.53
CA LEU A 117 2.69 -4.38 -1.21
C LEU A 117 1.82 -4.13 0.00
N LEU A 118 0.54 -4.44 -0.11
CA LEU A 118 -0.43 -4.35 0.98
C LEU A 118 -1.11 -5.71 1.14
N GLY A 119 -1.15 -6.23 2.35
CA GLY A 119 -1.77 -7.53 2.67
C GLY A 119 -2.42 -7.54 4.04
N ASP A 120 -3.03 -8.66 4.42
CA ASP A 120 -3.61 -8.83 5.75
C ASP A 120 -2.54 -8.83 6.86
N ALA A 121 -2.98 -8.63 8.12
CA ALA A 121 -2.11 -8.55 9.28
C ALA A 121 -1.32 -9.84 9.56
N THR A 122 -1.83 -10.98 9.13
CA THR A 122 -1.19 -12.29 9.36
C THR A 122 -0.05 -12.54 8.37
N GLY A 123 -0.10 -11.88 7.21
CA GLY A 123 0.80 -12.10 6.09
C GLY A 123 0.62 -13.47 5.41
N ALA A 124 -0.42 -14.22 5.79
CA ALA A 124 -0.72 -15.54 5.23
C ALA A 124 -1.70 -15.47 4.05
N GLY A 125 -2.41 -14.36 3.91
CA GLY A 125 -3.37 -14.13 2.84
C GLY A 125 -2.77 -13.54 1.57
N THR A 126 -3.64 -13.23 0.63
CA THR A 126 -3.29 -12.53 -0.60
C THR A 126 -2.79 -11.11 -0.30
N ARG A 127 -1.79 -10.68 -1.05
CA ARG A 127 -1.23 -9.33 -0.99
C ARG A 127 -1.41 -8.67 -2.34
N THR A 128 -1.87 -7.43 -2.35
CA THR A 128 -1.98 -6.66 -3.59
C THR A 128 -0.71 -5.86 -3.81
N LEU A 129 -0.13 -6.01 -4.98
CA LEU A 129 0.99 -5.21 -5.48
C LEU A 129 0.44 -3.97 -6.16
N TYR A 130 0.90 -2.81 -5.71
CA TYR A 130 0.59 -1.51 -6.30
C TYR A 130 1.85 -0.88 -6.91
N GLN A 131 1.66 -0.15 -8.01
CA GLN A 131 2.59 0.85 -8.51
C GLN A 131 2.28 2.16 -7.81
N VAL A 132 3.32 2.85 -7.32
CA VAL A 132 3.18 4.09 -6.55
C VAL A 132 3.56 5.29 -7.40
N HIS A 133 2.66 6.27 -7.46
CA HIS A 133 2.91 7.55 -8.11
C HIS A 133 2.72 8.68 -7.07
N ARG A 134 3.71 9.53 -6.88
CA ARG A 134 3.64 10.66 -5.97
C ARG A 134 3.66 12.00 -6.74
N ASN A 135 2.74 12.88 -6.36
CA ASN A 135 2.72 14.26 -6.83
C ASN A 135 2.49 15.19 -5.62
N GLY A 136 3.57 15.77 -5.11
CA GLY A 136 3.54 16.56 -3.88
C GLY A 136 3.10 15.72 -2.68
N SER A 137 2.04 16.18 -1.99
CA SER A 137 1.43 15.47 -0.85
C SER A 137 0.50 14.33 -1.26
N ARG A 138 0.14 14.24 -2.54
CA ARG A 138 -0.77 13.22 -3.05
C ARG A 138 0.00 12.00 -3.53
N VAL A 139 -0.42 10.82 -3.07
CA VAL A 139 0.14 9.53 -3.47
C VAL A 139 -0.97 8.68 -4.07
N VAL A 140 -0.73 8.14 -5.24
CA VAL A 140 -1.66 7.24 -5.94
C VAL A 140 -1.05 5.85 -5.96
N LEU A 141 -1.78 4.87 -5.43
CA LEU A 141 -1.46 3.46 -5.49
C LEU A 141 -2.33 2.84 -6.58
N GLU A 142 -1.72 2.37 -7.67
CA GLU A 142 -2.41 1.70 -8.76
C GLU A 142 -2.17 0.19 -8.70
N GLY A 143 -3.25 -0.59 -8.61
CA GLY A 143 -3.20 -2.04 -8.52
C GLY A 143 -2.57 -2.66 -9.76
N VAL A 144 -1.69 -3.63 -9.55
CA VAL A 144 -1.00 -4.38 -10.61
C VAL A 144 -1.45 -5.82 -10.60
N ASN A 145 -1.15 -6.55 -9.53
CA ASN A 145 -1.47 -7.96 -9.37
C ASN A 145 -1.77 -8.30 -7.90
N ASP A 146 -2.54 -9.35 -7.70
CA ASP A 146 -2.63 -10.04 -6.43
C ASP A 146 -1.62 -11.17 -6.37
N LEU A 147 -0.92 -11.26 -5.24
CA LEU A 147 0.14 -12.22 -5.00
C LEU A 147 -0.21 -13.13 -3.83
N ASP A 148 0.11 -14.42 -3.92
CA ASP A 148 0.08 -15.33 -2.78
C ASP A 148 1.21 -15.00 -1.78
N PRO A 149 1.26 -15.66 -0.60
CA PRO A 149 2.35 -15.45 0.37
C PRO A 149 3.74 -15.81 -0.17
N GLN A 150 3.84 -16.64 -1.19
CA GLN A 150 5.09 -17.03 -1.86
C GLN A 150 5.51 -16.02 -2.93
N GLY A 151 4.64 -15.07 -3.29
CA GLY A 151 4.92 -14.04 -4.29
C GLY A 151 4.49 -14.42 -5.71
N ASN A 152 3.76 -15.53 -5.90
CA ASN A 152 3.22 -15.88 -7.20
C ASN A 152 1.96 -15.06 -7.50
N VAL A 153 1.77 -14.71 -8.77
CA VAL A 153 0.56 -14.00 -9.22
C VAL A 153 -0.64 -14.95 -9.17
N VAL A 154 -1.67 -14.57 -8.41
CA VAL A 154 -2.92 -15.31 -8.25
C VAL A 154 -4.15 -14.56 -8.73
N GLY A 155 -4.01 -13.26 -8.99
CA GLY A 155 -5.09 -12.40 -9.46
C GLY A 155 -4.59 -11.16 -10.20
N ASP A 156 -5.51 -10.45 -10.83
CA ASP A 156 -5.27 -9.19 -11.54
C ASP A 156 -5.93 -8.05 -10.76
N ALA A 157 -5.13 -7.14 -10.20
CA ALA A 157 -5.58 -5.97 -9.47
C ALA A 157 -5.67 -4.71 -10.33
N ARG A 158 -5.44 -4.81 -11.66
CA ARG A 158 -5.51 -3.65 -12.55
C ARG A 158 -6.87 -2.97 -12.52
N GLY A 159 -6.84 -1.66 -12.41
CA GLY A 159 -8.02 -0.82 -12.24
C GLY A 159 -8.34 -0.51 -10.77
N GLU A 160 -7.86 -1.30 -9.81
CA GLU A 160 -7.93 -0.91 -8.40
C GLU A 160 -7.00 0.27 -8.12
N ARG A 161 -7.42 1.17 -7.25
CA ARG A 161 -6.67 2.38 -6.95
C ARG A 161 -6.97 2.88 -5.54
N ILE A 162 -5.94 3.33 -4.83
CA ILE A 162 -6.08 4.06 -3.58
C ILE A 162 -5.40 5.41 -3.75
N VAL A 163 -6.11 6.48 -3.47
CA VAL A 163 -5.56 7.83 -3.47
C VAL A 163 -5.40 8.30 -2.04
N LEU A 164 -4.17 8.61 -1.69
CA LEU A 164 -3.75 9.03 -0.36
C LEU A 164 -3.27 10.48 -0.39
N VAL A 165 -3.52 11.22 0.68
CA VAL A 165 -2.95 12.53 0.91
C VAL A 165 -2.13 12.50 2.18
N GLU A 166 -0.85 12.85 2.07
CA GLU A 166 0.02 12.99 3.23
C GLU A 166 -0.49 14.14 4.09
N ARG A 167 -0.97 13.84 5.29
CA ARG A 167 -1.25 14.88 6.26
C ARG A 167 0.08 15.34 6.84
N VAL A 168 0.49 16.54 6.47
CA VAL A 168 1.53 17.24 7.20
C VAL A 168 1.00 17.43 8.61
N PRO A 169 1.65 16.91 9.66
CA PRO A 169 1.22 17.18 11.02
C PRO A 169 1.23 18.69 11.21
N GLU A 170 0.11 19.30 11.45
CA GLU A 170 -0.01 20.75 11.77
C GLU A 170 0.57 21.08 13.16
N LEU A 171 1.51 20.27 13.61
CA LEU A 171 2.17 20.31 14.92
C LEU A 171 3.69 20.50 14.81
N ALA A 172 4.14 21.46 14.00
CA ALA A 172 5.45 22.04 14.21
C ALA A 172 5.41 22.92 15.49
N GLY A 173 5.37 22.29 16.68
CA GLY A 173 5.37 23.07 17.94
C GLY A 173 5.20 22.27 19.22
N ARG A 174 4.83 21.01 19.18
CA ARG A 174 4.81 20.15 20.38
C ARG A 174 5.67 18.92 20.19
N SER A 175 6.65 18.77 21.05
CA SER A 175 7.43 17.55 21.25
C SER A 175 6.45 16.39 21.47
N VAL A 176 6.33 15.51 20.49
CA VAL A 176 5.48 14.32 20.60
C VAL A 176 6.25 13.31 21.42
N ASP A 177 5.93 13.23 22.69
CA ASP A 177 6.28 12.11 23.52
C ASP A 177 5.58 10.87 22.95
N ARG A 178 6.32 9.80 22.73
CA ARG A 178 5.81 8.54 22.14
C ARG A 178 4.81 7.90 23.09
N THR A 179 3.55 8.23 22.93
CA THR A 179 2.47 7.61 23.68
C THR A 179 1.77 6.57 22.82
N SER A 180 1.76 5.40 23.37
CA SER A 180 1.06 4.12 23.13
C SER A 180 0.02 4.03 21.99
N GLU A 181 -0.15 2.82 21.46
CA GLU A 181 -1.20 2.38 20.52
C GLU A 181 -2.61 2.89 20.88
N GLU A 182 -2.91 3.05 22.19
CA GLU A 182 -4.19 3.60 22.66
C GLU A 182 -4.41 5.06 22.28
N GLN A 183 -3.35 5.84 22.17
CA GLN A 183 -3.47 7.26 21.79
C GLN A 183 -3.68 7.40 20.28
N ALA A 184 -3.04 6.56 19.48
CA ALA A 184 -3.27 6.49 18.04
C ALA A 184 -4.71 6.02 17.74
N ALA A 185 -5.22 5.06 18.51
CA ALA A 185 -6.61 4.61 18.40
C ALA A 185 -7.62 5.69 18.81
N ARG A 186 -7.34 6.48 19.86
CA ARG A 186 -8.17 7.63 20.25
C ARG A 186 -8.15 8.74 19.20
N GLU A 187 -7.00 9.06 18.62
CA GLU A 187 -6.90 10.07 17.57
C GLU A 187 -7.67 9.67 16.31
N ILE A 188 -7.70 8.37 15.98
CA ILE A 188 -8.55 7.87 14.88
C ILE A 188 -10.02 7.97 15.27
N GLN A 189 -10.38 7.63 16.51
CA GLN A 189 -11.75 7.71 17.01
C GLN A 189 -12.22 9.16 17.13
N GLU A 190 -11.40 10.10 17.62
CA GLU A 190 -11.70 11.53 17.58
C GLU A 190 -11.85 12.04 16.15
N TYR A 191 -10.96 11.61 15.25
CA TYR A 191 -11.06 11.99 13.83
C TYR A 191 -12.35 11.49 13.18
N LEU A 192 -12.83 10.30 13.55
CA LEU A 192 -14.08 9.73 13.07
C LEU A 192 -15.32 10.33 13.80
N HIS A 193 -15.12 10.93 14.96
CA HIS A 193 -16.21 11.54 15.75
C HIS A 193 -16.44 13.00 15.40
N ASP A 194 -15.42 13.70 14.86
CA ASP A 194 -15.51 15.07 14.34
C ASP A 194 -15.99 15.12 12.86
N LEU A 195 -16.43 13.97 12.35
CA LEU A 195 -17.09 13.78 11.06
C LEU A 195 -18.61 13.73 11.20
#